data_a4cb6bef771b013d43d66ae6c408ab53
#
_entry.id   a4cb6bef771b013d43d66ae6c408ab53
#
_cell.length_a   1.000
_cell.length_b   1.000
_cell.length_c   1.000
_cell.angle_alpha   90.00
_cell.angle_beta   90.00
_cell.angle_gamma   90.00
#
_symmetry.space_group_name_H-M   'P 1'
#
loop_
_entity.id
_entity.type
_entity.pdbx_description
1 polymer ?
#
loop_
_entity_poly.entity_id
_entity_poly.type
_entity_poly.pdbx_seq_one_letter_code
_entity_poly.pdbx_strand_id
1 'polypeptide(L)'
;MVNSDVSAVTQAQYANFGSTFLGPLLSYFSQQLLLNQPQNTPIYFLAREGYWLQRAYKQYLHGANAQRNSYYLLASRAFLFKLLLNDERSYAYSLKGEFCGTLYDLMRTRFLLSDAEITNLFTEQVFNTQIDLQNDKNKVIAMLTASHDKIDLLIAPIKCAYLAYLESIEVTSQSTLHLVDLGYSGTIQSLLGILLSKNTHGHYLISSKPGKHIIEGNTAVMKGYLKEDVKIGDGYMPLDRSMFLESLLTAPNGQFRDIKFNTLSPKTFDMYYGRKVASQRYFYLLEQIMAGALGICEHNAQHAISFTPNELETLLESYLAKPNMIPHAVRHIFDIDDDVAGNGTVNAIQFFGLG
;
A
#
# COMPACT_ATOMS: atom_id res chain seq x y z
N MET A 1 23.93 -34.12 -9.30
CA MET A 1 22.52 -34.49 -9.66
C MET A 1 21.53 -34.35 -8.54
N VAL A 2 21.84 -34.73 -7.28
CA VAL A 2 20.89 -34.65 -6.15
C VAL A 2 20.46 -33.22 -5.81
N ASN A 3 21.32 -32.20 -5.98
CA ASN A 3 20.99 -30.81 -5.66
C ASN A 3 20.03 -30.12 -6.65
N SER A 4 19.97 -30.57 -7.92
CA SER A 4 19.07 -30.00 -8.91
C SER A 4 17.61 -30.43 -8.70
N ASP A 5 17.40 -31.67 -8.30
CA ASP A 5 16.06 -32.24 -8.09
C ASP A 5 15.40 -31.68 -6.84
N VAL A 6 16.15 -31.49 -5.75
CA VAL A 6 15.62 -30.84 -4.52
C VAL A 6 15.24 -29.39 -4.77
N SER A 7 16.00 -28.64 -5.57
CA SER A 7 15.68 -27.25 -5.90
C SER A 7 14.41 -27.15 -6.77
N ALA A 8 14.23 -28.05 -7.73
CA ALA A 8 13.06 -28.09 -8.61
C ALA A 8 11.77 -28.46 -7.83
N VAL A 9 11.85 -29.43 -6.92
CA VAL A 9 10.71 -29.79 -6.05
C VAL A 9 10.29 -28.63 -5.16
N THR A 10 11.27 -27.91 -4.61
CA THR A 10 10.99 -26.75 -3.75
C THR A 10 10.33 -25.61 -4.53
N GLN A 11 10.80 -25.32 -5.76
CA GLN A 11 10.19 -24.31 -6.63
C GLN A 11 8.73 -24.65 -6.98
N ALA A 12 8.45 -25.92 -7.29
CA ALA A 12 7.10 -26.38 -7.55
C ALA A 12 6.17 -26.17 -6.33
N GLN A 13 6.67 -26.34 -5.12
CA GLN A 13 5.88 -26.13 -3.89
C GLN A 13 5.50 -24.66 -3.70
N TYR A 14 6.41 -23.71 -3.97
CA TYR A 14 6.08 -22.29 -3.92
C TYR A 14 5.05 -21.89 -4.98
N ALA A 15 5.25 -22.33 -6.22
CA ALA A 15 4.29 -22.05 -7.28
C ALA A 15 2.91 -22.69 -7.00
N ASN A 16 2.87 -23.91 -6.47
CA ASN A 16 1.60 -24.56 -6.07
C ASN A 16 0.90 -23.78 -4.95
N PHE A 17 1.63 -23.31 -3.94
CA PHE A 17 1.04 -22.46 -2.90
C PHE A 17 0.48 -21.17 -3.51
N GLY A 18 1.22 -20.51 -4.39
CA GLY A 18 0.72 -19.33 -5.10
C GLY A 18 -0.55 -19.61 -5.90
N SER A 19 -0.56 -20.71 -6.65
CA SER A 19 -1.72 -21.12 -7.46
C SER A 19 -2.96 -21.41 -6.62
N THR A 20 -2.80 -22.05 -5.46
CA THR A 20 -3.94 -22.49 -4.64
C THR A 20 -4.42 -21.43 -3.66
N PHE A 21 -3.52 -20.62 -3.10
CA PHE A 21 -3.85 -19.64 -2.08
C PHE A 21 -4.14 -18.25 -2.66
N LEU A 22 -3.21 -17.70 -3.47
CA LEU A 22 -3.33 -16.36 -4.02
C LEU A 22 -4.05 -16.31 -5.36
N GLY A 23 -3.88 -17.31 -6.21
CA GLY A 23 -4.42 -17.33 -7.56
C GLY A 23 -5.92 -17.06 -7.64
N PRO A 24 -6.78 -17.77 -6.86
CA PRO A 24 -8.21 -17.49 -6.82
C PRO A 24 -8.55 -16.07 -6.38
N LEU A 25 -7.89 -15.57 -5.33
CA LEU A 25 -8.09 -14.22 -4.79
C LEU A 25 -7.74 -13.12 -5.79
N LEU A 26 -6.58 -13.26 -6.43
CA LEU A 26 -6.10 -12.30 -7.44
C LEU A 26 -6.94 -12.37 -8.72
N SER A 27 -7.40 -13.56 -9.12
CA SER A 27 -8.32 -13.73 -10.25
C SER A 27 -9.64 -13.02 -10.00
N TYR A 28 -10.24 -13.23 -8.84
CA TYR A 28 -11.47 -12.57 -8.42
C TYR A 28 -11.32 -11.06 -8.43
N PHE A 29 -10.28 -10.55 -7.74
CA PHE A 29 -10.08 -9.10 -7.65
C PHE A 29 -9.84 -8.48 -9.03
N SER A 30 -9.04 -9.13 -9.88
CA SER A 30 -8.81 -8.69 -11.26
C SER A 30 -10.09 -8.69 -12.10
N GLN A 31 -10.95 -9.70 -11.92
CA GLN A 31 -12.27 -9.76 -12.57
C GLN A 31 -13.14 -8.58 -12.13
N GLN A 32 -13.22 -8.32 -10.82
CA GLN A 32 -13.99 -7.20 -10.30
C GLN A 32 -13.48 -5.85 -10.82
N LEU A 33 -12.17 -5.67 -10.93
CA LEU A 33 -11.57 -4.47 -11.51
C LEU A 33 -11.97 -4.31 -12.98
N LEU A 34 -11.87 -5.37 -13.79
CA LEU A 34 -12.25 -5.33 -15.21
C LEU A 34 -13.73 -4.96 -15.40
N LEU A 35 -14.61 -5.51 -14.58
CA LEU A 35 -16.05 -5.24 -14.63
C LEU A 35 -16.43 -3.82 -14.20
N ASN A 36 -15.65 -3.22 -13.30
CA ASN A 36 -15.96 -1.92 -12.70
C ASN A 36 -15.08 -0.77 -13.20
N GLN A 37 -14.02 -1.04 -13.94
CA GLN A 37 -13.20 0.01 -14.57
C GLN A 37 -13.94 0.61 -15.75
N PRO A 38 -14.15 1.94 -15.79
CA PRO A 38 -14.72 2.60 -16.97
C PRO A 38 -13.82 2.38 -18.20
N GLN A 39 -14.44 2.27 -19.37
CA GLN A 39 -13.68 2.17 -20.61
C GLN A 39 -12.82 3.43 -20.81
N ASN A 40 -11.63 3.24 -21.34
CA ASN A 40 -10.66 4.32 -21.62
C ASN A 40 -10.18 5.14 -20.40
N THR A 41 -10.50 4.69 -19.19
CA THR A 41 -9.99 5.33 -17.95
C THR A 41 -8.92 4.43 -17.34
N PRO A 42 -7.70 4.93 -17.13
CA PRO A 42 -6.66 4.15 -16.47
C PRO A 42 -6.97 3.92 -15.00
N ILE A 43 -6.47 2.79 -14.46
CA ILE A 43 -6.47 2.54 -13.02
C ILE A 43 -5.04 2.54 -12.48
N TYR A 44 -4.89 2.98 -11.23
CA TYR A 44 -3.59 3.20 -10.60
C TYR A 44 -3.44 2.30 -9.37
N PHE A 45 -2.52 1.37 -9.46
CA PHE A 45 -2.22 0.43 -8.38
C PHE A 45 -1.24 1.06 -7.39
N LEU A 46 -1.69 1.27 -6.16
CA LEU A 46 -0.90 1.95 -5.13
C LEU A 46 0.26 1.08 -4.62
N ALA A 47 1.43 1.65 -4.47
CA ALA A 47 2.56 1.00 -3.81
C ALA A 47 2.21 0.72 -2.32
N ARG A 48 2.60 -0.44 -1.76
CA ARG A 48 3.54 -1.47 -2.27
C ARG A 48 2.79 -2.64 -2.93
N GLU A 49 1.67 -3.03 -2.36
CA GLU A 49 0.88 -4.22 -2.72
C GLU A 49 0.40 -4.14 -4.19
N GLY A 50 0.16 -2.93 -4.68
CA GLY A 50 -0.15 -2.67 -6.09
C GLY A 50 0.86 -3.19 -7.11
N TYR A 51 2.10 -3.49 -6.69
CA TYR A 51 3.12 -4.08 -7.56
C TYR A 51 2.69 -5.44 -8.12
N TRP A 52 2.18 -6.32 -7.27
CA TRP A 52 1.70 -7.63 -7.66
C TRP A 52 0.23 -7.60 -8.12
N LEU A 53 -0.60 -6.75 -7.53
CA LEU A 53 -1.99 -6.57 -7.98
C LEU A 53 -2.06 -6.10 -9.43
N GLN A 54 -1.20 -5.18 -9.86
CA GLN A 54 -1.14 -4.74 -11.26
C GLN A 54 -0.71 -5.87 -12.20
N ARG A 55 0.27 -6.68 -11.81
CA ARG A 55 0.75 -7.81 -12.59
C ARG A 55 -0.34 -8.88 -12.73
N ALA A 56 -1.03 -9.17 -11.64
CA ALA A 56 -2.17 -10.08 -11.67
C ALA A 56 -3.28 -9.57 -12.59
N TYR A 57 -3.61 -8.29 -12.51
CA TYR A 57 -4.58 -7.67 -13.39
C TYR A 57 -4.18 -7.73 -14.86
N LYS A 58 -2.93 -7.43 -15.19
CA LYS A 58 -2.41 -7.53 -16.57
C LYS A 58 -2.48 -8.98 -17.10
N GLN A 59 -2.15 -9.94 -16.24
CA GLN A 59 -2.20 -11.35 -16.61
C GLN A 59 -3.65 -11.82 -16.82
N TYR A 60 -4.58 -11.37 -15.96
CA TYR A 60 -6.00 -11.62 -16.11
C TYR A 60 -6.55 -11.01 -17.41
N LEU A 61 -6.18 -9.75 -17.73
CA LEU A 61 -6.57 -9.10 -19.00
C LEU A 61 -6.07 -9.88 -20.21
N HIS A 62 -4.83 -10.37 -20.16
CA HIS A 62 -4.27 -11.20 -21.24
C HIS A 62 -5.11 -12.47 -21.45
N GLY A 63 -5.42 -13.20 -20.38
CA GLY A 63 -6.30 -14.39 -20.45
C GLY A 63 -7.72 -14.08 -20.94
N ALA A 64 -8.28 -12.95 -20.54
CA ALA A 64 -9.62 -12.50 -20.96
C ALA A 64 -9.65 -11.86 -22.37
N ASN A 65 -8.51 -11.77 -23.06
CA ASN A 65 -8.35 -11.03 -24.32
C ASN A 65 -8.92 -9.58 -24.23
N ALA A 66 -8.69 -8.92 -23.11
CA ALA A 66 -9.18 -7.57 -22.83
C ALA A 66 -8.02 -6.57 -22.74
N GLN A 67 -8.27 -5.33 -23.13
CA GLN A 67 -7.29 -4.25 -23.05
C GLN A 67 -7.79 -3.15 -22.12
N ARG A 68 -6.97 -2.78 -21.14
CA ARG A 68 -7.21 -1.67 -20.20
C ARG A 68 -5.88 -1.05 -19.81
N ASN A 69 -5.86 0.26 -19.63
CA ASN A 69 -4.69 0.96 -19.14
C ASN A 69 -4.58 0.83 -17.63
N SER A 70 -3.38 0.52 -17.16
CA SER A 70 -3.08 0.42 -15.73
C SER A 70 -1.64 0.85 -15.43
N TYR A 71 -1.47 1.61 -14.34
CA TYR A 71 -0.19 2.12 -13.90
C TYR A 71 0.10 1.68 -12.47
N TYR A 72 1.38 1.47 -12.15
CA TYR A 72 1.84 1.35 -10.77
C TYR A 72 2.16 2.74 -10.25
N LEU A 73 1.47 3.18 -9.20
CA LEU A 73 1.58 4.52 -8.67
C LEU A 73 2.39 4.49 -7.37
N LEU A 74 3.56 5.14 -7.39
CA LEU A 74 4.39 5.31 -6.22
C LEU A 74 3.78 6.35 -5.28
N ALA A 75 3.29 5.88 -4.16
CA ALA A 75 2.79 6.70 -3.07
C ALA A 75 3.01 5.96 -1.75
N SER A 76 3.17 6.69 -0.68
CA SER A 76 3.05 6.15 0.67
C SER A 76 2.38 7.19 1.56
N ARG A 77 1.70 6.73 2.60
CA ARG A 77 1.05 7.61 3.56
C ARG A 77 2.02 8.65 4.14
N ALA A 78 3.20 8.21 4.57
CA ALA A 78 4.21 9.09 5.18
C ALA A 78 4.83 10.09 4.17
N PHE A 79 5.05 9.67 2.91
CA PHE A 79 5.48 10.58 1.85
C PHE A 79 4.43 11.65 1.55
N LEU A 80 3.17 11.27 1.47
CA LEU A 80 2.09 12.25 1.25
C LEU A 80 1.90 13.18 2.46
N PHE A 81 2.15 12.70 3.69
CA PHE A 81 2.20 13.58 4.86
C PHE A 81 3.34 14.60 4.76
N LYS A 82 4.55 14.18 4.32
CA LYS A 82 5.66 15.10 4.05
C LYS A 82 5.26 16.14 3.00
N LEU A 83 4.69 15.68 1.89
CA LEU A 83 4.35 16.53 0.75
C LEU A 83 3.24 17.55 1.06
N LEU A 84 2.38 17.24 2.02
CA LEU A 84 1.26 18.07 2.49
C LEU A 84 1.52 18.65 3.89
N LEU A 85 2.78 18.77 4.31
CA LEU A 85 3.14 19.18 5.67
C LEU A 85 2.65 20.60 6.03
N ASN A 86 2.52 21.49 5.05
CA ASN A 86 1.99 22.85 5.19
C ASN A 86 0.53 22.99 4.75
N ASP A 87 -0.16 21.88 4.42
CA ASP A 87 -1.56 21.89 3.98
C ASP A 87 -2.47 21.43 5.13
N GLU A 88 -3.16 22.37 5.76
CA GLU A 88 -4.03 22.11 6.92
C GLU A 88 -5.11 21.07 6.62
N ARG A 89 -5.55 20.95 5.36
CA ARG A 89 -6.53 19.94 4.93
C ARG A 89 -6.05 18.51 5.18
N SER A 90 -4.75 18.30 5.21
CA SER A 90 -4.14 17.00 5.49
C SER A 90 -4.09 16.65 6.99
N TYR A 91 -4.23 17.64 7.88
CA TYR A 91 -3.99 17.45 9.32
C TYR A 91 -5.02 16.54 10.01
N ALA A 92 -6.20 16.38 9.42
CA ALA A 92 -7.16 15.37 9.86
C ALA A 92 -6.66 13.93 9.71
N TYR A 93 -5.67 13.73 8.85
CA TYR A 93 -5.02 12.44 8.56
C TYR A 93 -3.63 12.36 9.19
N SER A 94 -2.78 13.38 8.95
CA SER A 94 -1.38 13.38 9.37
C SER A 94 -1.18 13.58 10.88
N LEU A 95 -2.11 14.27 11.55
CA LEU A 95 -2.09 14.47 13.00
C LEU A 95 -3.17 13.63 13.71
N LYS A 96 -3.54 12.48 13.14
CA LYS A 96 -4.47 11.52 13.74
C LYS A 96 -3.71 10.40 14.45
N GLY A 97 -4.35 9.85 15.50
CA GLY A 97 -3.83 8.72 16.29
C GLY A 97 -2.91 9.14 17.41
N GLU A 98 -2.43 8.16 18.13
CA GLU A 98 -1.58 8.36 19.31
C GLU A 98 -0.13 8.63 18.89
N PHE A 99 0.50 9.52 19.61
CA PHE A 99 1.93 9.76 19.53
C PHE A 99 2.36 10.52 20.80
N CYS A 100 3.36 9.98 21.49
CA CYS A 100 4.06 10.64 22.59
C CYS A 100 5.55 10.66 22.31
N GLY A 101 6.17 11.84 22.30
CA GLY A 101 7.58 12.02 22.02
C GLY A 101 7.91 13.49 21.74
N THR A 102 9.07 13.78 21.20
CA THR A 102 9.43 15.14 20.82
C THR A 102 8.82 15.52 19.46
N LEU A 103 8.71 16.84 19.18
CA LEU A 103 8.37 17.29 17.82
C LEU A 103 9.38 16.73 16.80
N TYR A 104 10.66 16.61 17.16
CA TYR A 104 11.69 16.01 16.34
C TYR A 104 11.32 14.57 15.94
N ASP A 105 10.93 13.74 16.90
CA ASP A 105 10.53 12.36 16.64
C ASP A 105 9.29 12.28 15.75
N LEU A 106 8.31 13.17 15.98
CA LEU A 106 7.11 13.26 15.15
C LEU A 106 7.46 13.61 13.69
N MET A 107 8.30 14.62 13.47
CA MET A 107 8.72 15.03 12.14
C MET A 107 9.52 13.93 11.43
N ARG A 108 10.40 13.26 12.14
CA ARG A 108 11.25 12.20 11.61
C ARG A 108 10.46 10.93 11.25
N THR A 109 9.58 10.48 12.15
CA THR A 109 8.89 9.19 11.99
C THR A 109 7.65 9.28 11.13
N ARG A 110 6.84 10.32 11.32
CA ARG A 110 5.54 10.46 10.63
C ARG A 110 5.65 11.22 9.30
N PHE A 111 6.51 12.25 9.26
CA PHE A 111 6.67 13.10 8.07
C PHE A 111 7.95 12.82 7.27
N LEU A 112 8.74 11.83 7.67
CA LEU A 112 9.96 11.38 6.99
C LEU A 112 11.02 12.49 6.80
N LEU A 113 11.01 13.53 7.62
CA LEU A 113 12.04 14.56 7.56
C LEU A 113 13.38 14.02 8.07
N SER A 114 14.47 14.39 7.40
CA SER A 114 15.82 14.12 7.86
C SER A 114 16.20 15.08 9.01
N ASP A 115 17.24 14.71 9.75
CA ASP A 115 17.75 15.50 10.85
C ASP A 115 18.12 16.93 10.37
N ALA A 116 18.75 17.05 9.19
CA ALA A 116 19.10 18.32 8.58
C ALA A 116 17.86 19.15 8.19
N GLU A 117 16.82 18.53 7.66
CA GLU A 117 15.56 19.22 7.34
C GLU A 117 14.89 19.74 8.62
N ILE A 118 14.85 18.93 9.70
CA ILE A 118 14.23 19.32 10.97
C ILE A 118 14.98 20.50 11.61
N THR A 119 16.31 20.45 11.67
CA THR A 119 17.13 21.54 12.25
C THR A 119 17.09 22.83 11.43
N ASN A 120 16.82 22.74 10.13
CA ASN A 120 16.60 23.91 9.28
C ASN A 120 15.21 24.55 9.51
N LEU A 121 14.18 23.73 9.74
CA LEU A 121 12.82 24.20 9.94
C LEU A 121 12.59 24.80 11.33
N PHE A 122 13.14 24.17 12.36
CA PHE A 122 12.83 24.48 13.76
C PHE A 122 14.11 24.78 14.56
N THR A 123 13.99 25.67 15.55
CA THR A 123 15.06 25.87 16.54
C THR A 123 15.13 24.67 17.48
N GLU A 124 16.28 24.47 18.15
CA GLU A 124 16.49 23.38 19.08
C GLU A 124 15.44 23.33 20.20
N GLN A 125 15.06 24.48 20.72
CA GLN A 125 14.01 24.58 21.73
C GLN A 125 12.65 24.09 21.21
N VAL A 126 12.32 24.37 19.95
CA VAL A 126 11.06 23.99 19.32
C VAL A 126 11.03 22.50 19.02
N PHE A 127 12.05 21.94 18.37
CA PHE A 127 12.01 20.53 18.00
C PHE A 127 12.16 19.58 19.20
N ASN A 128 12.75 20.02 20.33
CA ASN A 128 12.80 19.25 21.59
C ASN A 128 11.51 19.34 22.42
N THR A 129 10.50 20.11 21.97
CA THR A 129 9.23 20.21 22.66
C THR A 129 8.54 18.84 22.76
N GLN A 130 8.17 18.45 23.97
CA GLN A 130 7.37 17.23 24.19
C GLN A 130 5.94 17.41 23.64
N ILE A 131 5.46 16.43 22.92
CA ILE A 131 4.17 16.39 22.25
C ILE A 131 3.44 15.11 22.67
N ASP A 132 2.23 15.29 23.19
CA ASP A 132 1.19 14.26 23.23
C ASP A 132 0.13 14.64 22.18
N LEU A 133 0.12 13.95 21.05
CA LEU A 133 -0.69 14.37 19.91
C LEU A 133 -2.19 14.35 20.17
N GLN A 134 -2.67 13.59 21.16
CA GLN A 134 -4.07 13.59 21.58
C GLN A 134 -4.46 14.95 22.19
N ASN A 135 -3.55 15.56 22.95
CA ASN A 135 -3.80 16.81 23.68
C ASN A 135 -3.18 18.04 22.99
N ASP A 136 -2.05 17.87 22.30
CA ASP A 136 -1.22 18.95 21.78
C ASP A 136 -1.40 19.21 20.26
N LYS A 137 -2.44 18.67 19.63
CA LYS A 137 -2.64 18.81 18.17
C LYS A 137 -2.59 20.28 17.71
N ASN A 138 -3.29 21.18 18.40
CA ASN A 138 -3.32 22.60 18.06
C ASN A 138 -1.94 23.27 18.26
N LYS A 139 -1.15 22.82 19.23
CA LYS A 139 0.22 23.29 19.46
C LYS A 139 1.14 22.87 18.30
N VAL A 140 1.00 21.63 17.81
CA VAL A 140 1.76 21.19 16.61
C VAL A 140 1.36 22.00 15.39
N ILE A 141 0.06 22.24 15.16
CA ILE A 141 -0.43 23.09 14.05
C ILE A 141 0.18 24.49 14.14
N ALA A 142 0.18 25.12 15.31
CA ALA A 142 0.76 26.44 15.49
C ALA A 142 2.28 26.47 15.17
N MET A 143 3.03 25.41 15.54
CA MET A 143 4.45 25.29 15.21
C MET A 143 4.69 25.13 13.71
N LEU A 144 3.86 24.35 13.02
CA LEU A 144 3.91 24.18 11.56
C LEU A 144 3.58 25.50 10.85
N THR A 145 2.51 26.18 11.28
CA THR A 145 2.11 27.48 10.72
C THR A 145 3.21 28.54 10.91
N ALA A 146 3.85 28.57 12.07
CA ALA A 146 4.97 29.50 12.33
C ALA A 146 6.20 29.24 11.44
N SER A 147 6.32 28.05 10.89
CA SER A 147 7.43 27.64 10.00
C SER A 147 6.98 27.51 8.53
N HIS A 148 5.79 27.99 8.17
CA HIS A 148 5.13 27.77 6.87
C HIS A 148 6.06 28.09 5.68
N ASP A 149 6.66 29.27 5.63
CA ASP A 149 7.53 29.69 4.51
C ASP A 149 8.74 28.76 4.33
N LYS A 150 9.35 28.32 5.44
CA LYS A 150 10.48 27.40 5.40
C LYS A 150 10.05 26.00 4.93
N ILE A 151 8.85 25.55 5.36
CA ILE A 151 8.28 24.28 4.93
C ILE A 151 7.97 24.35 3.43
N ASP A 152 7.40 25.43 2.94
CA ASP A 152 7.15 25.64 1.51
C ASP A 152 8.42 25.54 0.68
N LEU A 153 9.49 26.22 1.07
CA LEU A 153 10.77 26.15 0.39
C LEU A 153 11.36 24.73 0.36
N LEU A 154 11.15 23.95 1.43
CA LEU A 154 11.59 22.56 1.51
C LEU A 154 10.77 21.65 0.60
N ILE A 155 9.45 21.82 0.60
CA ILE A 155 8.50 20.90 -0.07
C ILE A 155 8.34 21.22 -1.57
N ALA A 156 8.44 22.47 -1.98
CA ALA A 156 8.20 22.89 -3.36
C ALA A 156 8.96 22.08 -4.42
N PRO A 157 10.28 21.81 -4.30
CA PRO A 157 11.00 21.02 -5.30
C PRO A 157 10.54 19.55 -5.34
N ILE A 158 10.19 18.95 -4.20
CA ILE A 158 9.70 17.58 -4.09
C ILE A 158 8.32 17.49 -4.73
N LYS A 159 7.45 18.45 -4.43
CA LYS A 159 6.09 18.55 -4.97
C LYS A 159 6.11 18.73 -6.49
N CYS A 160 7.00 19.58 -7.00
CA CYS A 160 7.18 19.79 -8.43
C CYS A 160 7.61 18.49 -9.14
N ALA A 161 8.60 17.78 -8.60
CA ALA A 161 9.05 16.49 -9.14
C ALA A 161 7.94 15.42 -9.09
N TYR A 162 7.19 15.35 -7.98
CA TYR A 162 6.11 14.38 -7.84
C TYR A 162 4.93 14.67 -8.78
N LEU A 163 4.53 15.93 -8.95
CA LEU A 163 3.49 16.30 -9.92
C LEU A 163 3.91 15.98 -11.36
N ALA A 164 5.17 16.22 -11.73
CA ALA A 164 5.68 15.84 -13.04
C ALA A 164 5.73 14.31 -13.24
N TYR A 165 6.06 13.55 -12.18
CA TYR A 165 5.94 12.09 -12.20
C TYR A 165 4.49 11.65 -12.40
N LEU A 166 3.53 12.23 -11.68
CA LEU A 166 2.11 11.93 -11.83
C LEU A 166 1.59 12.27 -13.24
N GLU A 167 2.10 13.34 -13.85
CA GLU A 167 1.82 13.68 -15.24
C GLU A 167 2.36 12.63 -16.21
N SER A 168 3.57 12.11 -15.97
CA SER A 168 4.20 11.08 -16.82
C SER A 168 3.45 9.75 -16.86
N ILE A 169 2.58 9.50 -15.87
CA ILE A 169 1.69 8.35 -15.79
C ILE A 169 0.21 8.73 -15.96
N GLU A 170 -0.08 9.85 -16.60
CA GLU A 170 -1.40 10.32 -16.98
C GLU A 170 -2.37 10.64 -15.82
N VAL A 171 -1.90 10.75 -14.57
CA VAL A 171 -2.76 11.06 -13.40
C VAL A 171 -3.37 12.45 -13.51
N THR A 172 -2.60 13.42 -13.97
CA THR A 172 -3.03 14.83 -14.01
C THR A 172 -4.12 15.10 -15.05
N SER A 173 -4.19 14.30 -16.13
CA SER A 173 -5.20 14.40 -17.18
C SER A 173 -6.56 13.81 -16.80
N GLN A 174 -6.63 13.00 -15.74
CA GLN A 174 -7.88 12.36 -15.32
C GLN A 174 -8.77 13.32 -14.52
N SER A 175 -10.07 13.33 -14.78
CA SER A 175 -11.07 14.05 -13.96
C SER A 175 -11.39 13.33 -12.64
N THR A 176 -11.35 12.02 -12.66
CA THR A 176 -11.53 11.14 -11.50
C THR A 176 -10.41 10.10 -11.49
N LEU A 177 -9.78 9.90 -10.35
CA LEU A 177 -8.72 8.90 -10.19
C LEU A 177 -9.30 7.57 -9.73
N HIS A 178 -9.06 6.52 -10.48
CA HIS A 178 -9.39 5.16 -10.09
C HIS A 178 -8.17 4.50 -9.46
N LEU A 179 -8.19 4.35 -8.14
CA LEU A 179 -7.07 3.87 -7.32
C LEU A 179 -7.34 2.44 -6.85
N VAL A 180 -6.35 1.57 -6.95
CA VAL A 180 -6.45 0.16 -6.54
C VAL A 180 -5.49 -0.11 -5.40
N ASP A 181 -5.98 -0.73 -4.33
CA ASP A 181 -5.19 -1.11 -3.17
C ASP A 181 -5.77 -2.39 -2.53
N LEU A 182 -4.98 -3.04 -1.68
CA LEU A 182 -5.47 -4.14 -0.85
C LEU A 182 -6.55 -3.62 0.14
N GLY A 183 -6.32 -2.49 0.74
CA GLY A 183 -7.26 -1.81 1.65
C GLY A 183 -6.58 -0.69 2.47
N TYR A 184 -7.13 -0.17 3.55
CA TYR A 184 -8.45 -0.56 4.08
C TYR A 184 -9.32 0.68 4.28
N SER A 185 -8.72 1.81 4.75
CA SER A 185 -9.44 3.02 5.16
C SER A 185 -9.36 4.20 4.17
N GLY A 186 -8.70 4.02 3.03
CA GLY A 186 -8.59 5.02 1.97
C GLY A 186 -7.76 6.27 2.31
N THR A 187 -6.81 6.18 3.25
CA THR A 187 -5.99 7.35 3.63
C THR A 187 -5.16 7.90 2.48
N ILE A 188 -4.49 7.03 1.70
CA ILE A 188 -3.70 7.46 0.54
C ILE A 188 -4.61 8.05 -0.54
N GLN A 189 -5.77 7.43 -0.79
CA GLN A 189 -6.79 7.97 -1.69
C GLN A 189 -7.21 9.39 -1.31
N SER A 190 -7.52 9.60 -0.03
CA SER A 190 -7.93 10.92 0.49
C SER A 190 -6.84 11.96 0.31
N LEU A 191 -5.59 11.62 0.64
CA LEU A 191 -4.44 12.53 0.51
C LEU A 191 -4.13 12.88 -0.96
N LEU A 192 -4.25 11.92 -1.88
CA LEU A 192 -4.12 12.18 -3.31
C LEU A 192 -5.26 13.08 -3.82
N GLY A 193 -6.48 12.86 -3.32
CA GLY A 193 -7.62 13.75 -3.61
C GLY A 193 -7.38 15.18 -3.14
N ILE A 194 -6.82 15.37 -1.94
CA ILE A 194 -6.43 16.70 -1.40
C ILE A 194 -5.32 17.32 -2.25
N LEU A 195 -4.24 16.56 -2.50
CA LEU A 195 -3.07 17.04 -3.25
C LEU A 195 -3.43 17.54 -4.65
N LEU A 196 -4.32 16.82 -5.33
CA LEU A 196 -4.66 17.06 -6.73
C LEU A 196 -5.98 17.80 -6.92
N SER A 197 -6.73 18.04 -5.84
CA SER A 197 -8.09 18.60 -5.87
C SER A 197 -8.98 17.87 -6.88
N LYS A 198 -8.99 16.52 -6.82
CA LYS A 198 -9.71 15.66 -7.75
C LYS A 198 -10.65 14.69 -7.05
N ASN A 199 -11.69 14.30 -7.77
CA ASN A 199 -12.51 13.16 -7.36
C ASN A 199 -11.69 11.87 -7.43
N THR A 200 -11.99 10.93 -6.54
CA THR A 200 -11.30 9.64 -6.46
C THR A 200 -12.29 8.48 -6.32
N HIS A 201 -11.98 7.36 -6.92
CA HIS A 201 -12.69 6.11 -6.76
C HIS A 201 -11.69 5.02 -6.35
N GLY A 202 -11.75 4.59 -5.10
CA GLY A 202 -10.91 3.53 -4.56
C GLY A 202 -11.55 2.16 -4.78
N HIS A 203 -10.79 1.27 -5.37
CA HIS A 203 -11.10 -0.14 -5.57
C HIS A 203 -10.25 -0.95 -4.60
N TYR A 204 -10.86 -1.46 -3.55
CA TYR A 204 -10.19 -2.19 -2.47
C TYR A 204 -10.59 -3.66 -2.47
N LEU A 205 -9.68 -4.53 -2.09
CA LEU A 205 -10.08 -5.90 -1.77
C LEU A 205 -11.00 -5.88 -0.55
N ILE A 206 -10.60 -5.17 0.51
CA ILE A 206 -11.38 -4.98 1.73
C ILE A 206 -11.47 -3.48 2.03
N SER A 207 -12.67 -2.97 2.31
CA SER A 207 -12.89 -1.56 2.70
C SER A 207 -13.50 -1.45 4.09
N SER A 208 -12.83 -0.70 4.98
CA SER A 208 -13.36 -0.36 6.30
C SER A 208 -14.23 0.90 6.31
N LYS A 209 -14.30 1.61 5.18
CA LYS A 209 -15.10 2.85 5.03
C LYS A 209 -15.73 2.91 3.64
N PRO A 210 -16.62 1.95 3.32
CA PRO A 210 -17.25 1.94 2.00
C PRO A 210 -18.17 3.15 1.79
N GLY A 211 -18.50 3.39 0.53
CA GLY A 211 -19.46 4.42 0.17
C GLY A 211 -18.84 5.73 -0.31
N LYS A 212 -19.66 6.76 -0.37
CA LYS A 212 -19.32 8.08 -0.90
C LYS A 212 -19.00 9.04 0.25
N HIS A 213 -17.83 9.66 0.19
CA HIS A 213 -17.35 10.66 1.13
C HIS A 213 -17.06 11.97 0.40
N ILE A 214 -17.21 13.09 1.09
CA ILE A 214 -16.78 14.40 0.60
C ILE A 214 -15.52 14.79 1.36
N ILE A 215 -14.44 15.02 0.62
CA ILE A 215 -13.14 15.40 1.16
C ILE A 215 -12.72 16.68 0.47
N GLU A 216 -12.70 17.78 1.22
CA GLU A 216 -12.34 19.12 0.72
C GLU A 216 -13.06 19.48 -0.59
N GLY A 217 -14.38 19.26 -0.63
CA GLY A 217 -15.23 19.55 -1.79
C GLY A 217 -15.19 18.51 -2.92
N ASN A 218 -14.26 17.55 -2.89
CA ASN A 218 -14.18 16.49 -3.88
C ASN A 218 -14.86 15.22 -3.39
N THR A 219 -15.39 14.43 -4.32
CA THR A 219 -15.99 13.14 -4.02
C THR A 219 -14.90 12.05 -3.93
N ALA A 220 -14.89 11.30 -2.85
CA ALA A 220 -14.13 10.07 -2.69
C ALA A 220 -15.10 8.89 -2.54
N VAL A 221 -15.13 7.98 -3.52
CA VAL A 221 -15.89 6.73 -3.42
C VAL A 221 -14.93 5.63 -3.00
N MET A 222 -15.31 4.81 -2.01
CA MET A 222 -14.53 3.68 -1.54
C MET A 222 -15.36 2.41 -1.70
N LYS A 223 -14.86 1.41 -2.44
CA LYS A 223 -15.54 0.15 -2.68
C LYS A 223 -14.64 -1.02 -2.32
N GLY A 224 -15.12 -1.90 -1.44
CA GLY A 224 -14.53 -3.20 -1.14
C GLY A 224 -15.20 -4.29 -1.97
N TYR A 225 -14.41 -5.19 -2.54
CA TYR A 225 -14.96 -6.26 -3.37
C TYR A 225 -15.11 -7.57 -2.62
N LEU A 226 -14.19 -7.91 -1.71
CA LEU A 226 -14.30 -9.09 -0.86
C LEU A 226 -15.17 -8.80 0.37
N LYS A 227 -14.93 -7.66 1.04
CA LYS A 227 -15.69 -7.26 2.22
C LYS A 227 -15.75 -5.74 2.36
N GLU A 228 -16.87 -5.28 2.89
CA GLU A 228 -17.10 -3.87 3.23
C GLU A 228 -17.51 -3.73 4.70
N ASP A 229 -17.28 -2.53 5.24
CA ASP A 229 -17.72 -2.12 6.59
C ASP A 229 -17.20 -3.01 7.72
N VAL A 230 -15.93 -3.40 7.64
CA VAL A 230 -15.21 -4.17 8.66
C VAL A 230 -13.96 -3.43 9.11
N LYS A 231 -13.62 -3.57 10.40
CA LYS A 231 -12.44 -2.95 11.02
C LYS A 231 -11.57 -4.02 11.66
N ILE A 232 -10.30 -3.70 11.85
CA ILE A 232 -9.37 -4.55 12.61
C ILE A 232 -9.92 -4.71 14.03
N GLY A 233 -10.01 -5.96 14.49
CA GLY A 233 -10.56 -6.33 15.78
C GLY A 233 -12.05 -6.73 15.76
N ASP A 234 -12.75 -6.58 14.63
CA ASP A 234 -14.16 -6.99 14.51
C ASP A 234 -14.33 -8.53 14.36
N GLY A 235 -13.23 -9.29 14.32
CA GLY A 235 -13.26 -10.74 14.14
C GLY A 235 -13.34 -11.18 12.69
N TYR A 236 -13.25 -10.26 11.72
CA TYR A 236 -13.14 -10.63 10.31
C TYR A 236 -11.70 -11.04 10.00
N MET A 237 -11.46 -12.35 9.98
CA MET A 237 -10.14 -12.96 9.95
C MET A 237 -9.25 -12.50 8.78
N PRO A 238 -9.74 -12.33 7.53
CA PRO A 238 -8.88 -11.84 6.44
C PRO A 238 -8.31 -10.44 6.67
N LEU A 239 -9.04 -9.57 7.40
CA LEU A 239 -8.55 -8.25 7.78
C LEU A 239 -7.68 -8.30 9.04
N ASP A 240 -8.11 -9.03 10.08
CA ASP A 240 -7.37 -9.14 11.33
C ASP A 240 -5.99 -9.78 11.14
N ARG A 241 -5.84 -10.61 10.09
CA ARG A 241 -4.59 -11.27 9.69
C ARG A 241 -4.05 -10.77 8.35
N SER A 242 -4.38 -9.55 7.97
CA SER A 242 -4.02 -8.94 6.68
C SER A 242 -2.52 -8.91 6.42
N MET A 243 -1.70 -8.88 7.46
CA MET A 243 -0.24 -8.91 7.35
C MET A 243 0.29 -10.11 6.55
N PHE A 244 -0.44 -11.24 6.52
CA PHE A 244 -0.06 -12.37 5.66
C PHE A 244 -0.22 -12.05 4.18
N LEU A 245 -1.30 -11.39 3.78
CA LEU A 245 -1.52 -10.94 2.40
C LEU A 245 -0.53 -9.82 2.03
N GLU A 246 -0.33 -8.85 2.92
CA GLU A 246 0.61 -7.75 2.72
C GLU A 246 2.06 -8.26 2.56
N SER A 247 2.46 -9.27 3.35
CA SER A 247 3.78 -9.91 3.23
C SER A 247 3.97 -10.59 1.87
N LEU A 248 2.95 -11.26 1.34
CA LEU A 248 3.01 -11.93 0.04
C LEU A 248 2.96 -10.95 -1.14
N LEU A 249 2.20 -9.87 -1.00
CA LEU A 249 1.98 -8.88 -2.06
C LEU A 249 3.00 -7.73 -2.06
N THR A 250 3.99 -7.76 -1.17
CA THR A 250 4.97 -6.69 -1.06
C THR A 250 5.81 -6.50 -2.33
N ALA A 251 6.19 -5.26 -2.63
CA ALA A 251 7.07 -4.91 -3.76
C ALA A 251 8.56 -5.22 -3.43
N PRO A 252 9.46 -5.25 -4.43
CA PRO A 252 10.90 -5.46 -4.20
C PRO A 252 11.59 -4.31 -3.46
N ASN A 253 11.01 -3.11 -3.52
CA ASN A 253 11.53 -1.91 -2.88
C ASN A 253 10.84 -1.63 -1.56
N GLY A 254 11.55 -0.97 -0.63
CA GLY A 254 10.98 -0.46 0.61
C GLY A 254 9.90 0.61 0.37
N GLN A 255 9.39 1.19 1.45
CA GLN A 255 8.41 2.26 1.38
C GLN A 255 8.93 3.44 0.54
N PHE A 256 8.13 3.95 -0.39
CA PHE A 256 8.44 5.17 -1.14
C PHE A 256 8.53 6.38 -0.19
N ARG A 257 9.65 7.13 -0.23
CA ARG A 257 9.97 8.17 0.74
C ARG A 257 10.21 9.55 0.13
N ASP A 258 10.75 9.60 -1.08
CA ASP A 258 11.12 10.87 -1.71
C ASP A 258 11.31 10.72 -3.22
N ILE A 259 11.29 11.86 -3.93
CA ILE A 259 11.49 11.94 -5.37
C ILE A 259 12.21 13.24 -5.73
N LYS A 260 13.10 13.18 -6.71
CA LYS A 260 13.79 14.37 -7.27
C LYS A 260 13.86 14.22 -8.79
N PHE A 261 13.97 15.36 -9.48
CA PHE A 261 14.37 15.31 -10.88
C PHE A 261 15.79 14.79 -10.98
N ASN A 262 16.03 13.90 -11.95
CA ASN A 262 17.38 13.42 -12.20
C ASN A 262 18.22 14.55 -12.81
N THR A 263 19.41 14.80 -12.24
CA THR A 263 20.28 15.90 -12.67
C THR A 263 20.89 15.70 -14.06
N LEU A 264 21.07 14.44 -14.48
CA LEU A 264 21.64 14.08 -15.78
C LEU A 264 20.58 13.96 -16.88
N SER A 265 19.33 13.72 -16.51
CA SER A 265 18.21 13.55 -17.43
C SER A 265 16.93 14.18 -16.84
N PRO A 266 16.71 15.50 -17.08
CA PRO A 266 15.64 16.27 -16.41
C PRO A 266 14.20 15.77 -16.65
N LYS A 267 13.98 14.85 -17.59
CA LYS A 267 12.68 14.19 -17.84
C LYS A 267 12.50 12.88 -17.07
N THR A 268 13.49 12.49 -16.26
CA THR A 268 13.47 11.29 -15.43
C THR A 268 13.57 11.66 -13.96
N PHE A 269 13.27 10.69 -13.10
CA PHE A 269 13.18 10.91 -11.66
C PHE A 269 14.09 9.94 -10.92
N ASP A 270 14.74 10.43 -9.88
CA ASP A 270 15.39 9.62 -8.86
C ASP A 270 14.37 9.31 -7.76
N MET A 271 14.07 8.03 -7.58
CA MET A 271 13.11 7.54 -6.61
C MET A 271 13.82 7.01 -5.37
N TYR A 272 13.43 7.49 -4.19
CA TYR A 272 14.06 7.10 -2.93
C TYR A 272 13.12 6.24 -2.10
N TYR A 273 13.67 5.15 -1.55
CA TYR A 273 12.92 4.17 -0.79
C TYR A 273 13.50 4.01 0.62
N GLY A 274 12.66 3.66 1.56
CA GLY A 274 13.04 3.26 2.90
C GLY A 274 13.75 1.90 2.93
N ARG A 275 14.06 1.45 4.12
CA ARG A 275 14.62 0.11 4.33
C ARG A 275 13.62 -0.95 3.85
N LYS A 276 14.16 -2.05 3.35
CA LYS A 276 13.35 -3.24 3.10
C LYS A 276 12.78 -3.77 4.42
N VAL A 277 11.52 -4.15 4.40
CA VAL A 277 10.89 -4.83 5.52
C VAL A 277 11.30 -6.31 5.57
N ALA A 278 11.05 -6.98 6.68
CA ALA A 278 11.50 -8.35 6.90
C ALA A 278 10.98 -9.32 5.83
N SER A 279 9.71 -9.20 5.41
CA SER A 279 9.09 -10.00 4.35
C SER A 279 9.81 -9.89 3.00
N GLN A 280 10.43 -8.75 2.69
CA GLN A 280 11.20 -8.55 1.46
C GLN A 280 12.55 -9.28 1.43
N ARG A 281 13.00 -9.84 2.56
CA ARG A 281 14.21 -10.68 2.63
C ARG A 281 14.10 -11.89 1.72
N TYR A 282 12.90 -12.44 1.58
CA TYR A 282 12.61 -13.62 0.78
C TYR A 282 11.95 -13.28 -0.56
N PHE A 283 12.15 -12.06 -1.08
CA PHE A 283 11.47 -11.59 -2.29
C PHE A 283 11.62 -12.55 -3.47
N TYR A 284 12.79 -13.18 -3.64
CA TYR A 284 13.03 -14.19 -4.68
C TYR A 284 12.14 -15.44 -4.54
N LEU A 285 11.66 -15.77 -3.34
CA LEU A 285 10.67 -16.84 -3.12
C LEU A 285 9.25 -16.34 -3.39
N LEU A 286 8.98 -15.08 -3.05
CA LEU A 286 7.71 -14.44 -3.39
C LEU A 286 7.49 -14.40 -4.90
N GLU A 287 8.54 -14.18 -5.70
CA GLU A 287 8.45 -14.25 -7.16
C GLU A 287 8.02 -15.63 -7.67
N GLN A 288 8.46 -16.71 -7.03
CA GLN A 288 8.05 -18.07 -7.37
C GLN A 288 6.60 -18.34 -6.99
N ILE A 289 6.17 -17.89 -5.80
CA ILE A 289 4.77 -17.95 -5.36
C ILE A 289 3.88 -17.17 -6.35
N MET A 290 4.30 -15.98 -6.69
CA MET A 290 3.55 -15.12 -7.60
C MET A 290 3.51 -15.68 -9.03
N ALA A 291 4.54 -16.35 -9.50
CA ALA A 291 4.50 -17.02 -10.80
C ALA A 291 3.35 -18.03 -10.88
N GLY A 292 3.13 -18.83 -9.83
CA GLY A 292 2.00 -19.74 -9.76
C GLY A 292 0.65 -19.01 -9.71
N ALA A 293 0.55 -17.97 -8.90
CA ALA A 293 -0.67 -17.18 -8.78
C ALA A 293 -1.05 -16.47 -10.09
N LEU A 294 -0.07 -15.88 -10.79
CA LEU A 294 -0.27 -15.20 -12.07
C LEU A 294 -0.70 -16.17 -13.18
N GLY A 295 -0.10 -17.38 -13.22
CA GLY A 295 -0.52 -18.42 -14.18
C GLY A 295 -1.99 -18.83 -13.98
N ILE A 296 -2.46 -18.93 -12.73
CA ILE A 296 -3.86 -19.20 -12.43
C ILE A 296 -4.76 -18.01 -12.79
N CYS A 297 -4.31 -16.76 -12.61
CA CYS A 297 -5.10 -15.60 -13.05
C CYS A 297 -5.38 -15.63 -14.56
N GLU A 298 -4.38 -15.95 -15.36
CA GLU A 298 -4.52 -16.09 -16.81
C GLU A 298 -5.44 -17.26 -17.17
N HIS A 299 -5.19 -18.42 -16.60
CA HIS A 299 -5.98 -19.62 -16.83
C HIS A 299 -7.47 -19.40 -16.49
N ASN A 300 -7.76 -18.82 -15.31
CA ASN A 300 -9.11 -18.57 -14.88
C ASN A 300 -9.85 -17.58 -15.79
N ALA A 301 -9.13 -16.56 -16.28
CA ALA A 301 -9.68 -15.62 -17.24
C ALA A 301 -9.99 -16.27 -18.60
N GLN A 302 -9.09 -17.13 -19.11
CA GLN A 302 -9.28 -17.88 -20.36
C GLN A 302 -10.50 -18.81 -20.32
N HIS A 303 -10.76 -19.41 -19.17
CA HIS A 303 -11.82 -20.40 -18.99
C HIS A 303 -13.09 -19.82 -18.32
N ALA A 304 -13.15 -18.50 -18.13
CA ALA A 304 -14.24 -17.80 -17.45
C ALA A 304 -14.55 -18.37 -16.05
N ILE A 305 -13.52 -18.84 -15.33
CA ILE A 305 -13.63 -19.31 -13.96
C ILE A 305 -13.78 -18.11 -13.04
N SER A 306 -14.83 -18.08 -12.24
CA SER A 306 -15.13 -17.02 -11.29
C SER A 306 -15.28 -17.56 -9.87
N PHE A 307 -15.06 -16.69 -8.90
CA PHE A 307 -15.19 -17.00 -7.47
C PHE A 307 -16.17 -16.04 -6.82
N THR A 308 -16.85 -16.51 -5.79
CA THR A 308 -17.65 -15.68 -4.90
C THR A 308 -16.82 -15.20 -3.68
N PRO A 309 -17.20 -14.09 -3.03
CA PRO A 309 -16.56 -13.67 -1.78
C PRO A 309 -16.54 -14.78 -0.72
N ASN A 310 -17.63 -15.53 -0.57
CA ASN A 310 -17.76 -16.59 0.44
C ASN A 310 -16.78 -17.75 0.20
N GLU A 311 -16.55 -18.15 -1.06
CA GLU A 311 -15.56 -19.18 -1.41
C GLU A 311 -14.15 -18.71 -1.07
N LEU A 312 -13.85 -17.43 -1.33
CA LEU A 312 -12.53 -16.85 -1.01
C LEU A 312 -12.32 -16.67 0.49
N GLU A 313 -13.35 -16.25 1.23
CA GLU A 313 -13.29 -16.18 2.69
C GLU A 313 -13.01 -17.58 3.26
N THR A 314 -13.72 -18.61 2.81
CA THR A 314 -13.49 -20.01 3.22
C THR A 314 -12.07 -20.48 2.86
N LEU A 315 -11.56 -20.12 1.69
CA LEU A 315 -10.19 -20.44 1.27
C LEU A 315 -9.17 -19.77 2.22
N LEU A 316 -9.30 -18.48 2.49
CA LEU A 316 -8.41 -17.75 3.40
C LEU A 316 -8.45 -18.32 4.82
N GLU A 317 -9.65 -18.63 5.32
CA GLU A 317 -9.84 -19.26 6.62
C GLU A 317 -9.18 -20.63 6.71
N SER A 318 -9.22 -21.42 5.65
CA SER A 318 -8.60 -22.73 5.62
C SER A 318 -7.09 -22.70 5.86
N TYR A 319 -6.41 -21.62 5.50
CA TYR A 319 -4.97 -21.45 5.70
C TYR A 319 -4.62 -20.65 6.96
N LEU A 320 -5.42 -19.69 7.33
CA LEU A 320 -5.05 -18.69 8.32
C LEU A 320 -5.79 -18.80 9.65
N ALA A 321 -6.83 -19.64 9.76
CA ALA A 321 -7.65 -19.70 10.98
C ALA A 321 -7.08 -20.61 12.09
N LYS A 322 -6.33 -21.65 11.74
CA LYS A 322 -5.88 -22.69 12.69
C LYS A 322 -4.37 -22.90 12.61
N PRO A 323 -3.76 -23.39 13.74
CA PRO A 323 -2.36 -23.80 13.75
C PRO A 323 -2.07 -24.87 12.68
N ASN A 324 -0.83 -24.86 12.16
CA ASN A 324 -0.30 -25.84 11.21
C ASN A 324 -1.06 -25.95 9.84
N MET A 325 -1.91 -24.98 9.50
CA MET A 325 -2.59 -24.96 8.20
C MET A 325 -1.74 -24.32 7.10
N ILE A 326 -0.81 -23.45 7.47
CA ILE A 326 0.17 -22.89 6.51
C ILE A 326 1.16 -24.00 6.13
N PRO A 327 1.31 -24.32 4.82
CA PRO A 327 2.21 -25.37 4.37
C PRO A 327 3.64 -25.17 4.89
N HIS A 328 4.26 -26.22 5.39
CA HIS A 328 5.60 -26.16 5.97
C HIS A 328 6.65 -25.55 5.02
N ALA A 329 6.53 -25.81 3.72
CA ALA A 329 7.44 -25.28 2.70
C ALA A 329 7.47 -23.74 2.64
N VAL A 330 6.36 -23.06 2.94
CA VAL A 330 6.23 -21.60 2.86
C VAL A 330 6.20 -20.91 4.24
N ARG A 331 6.13 -21.67 5.31
CA ARG A 331 5.96 -21.16 6.67
C ARG A 331 7.04 -20.16 7.08
N HIS A 332 8.30 -20.40 6.69
CA HIS A 332 9.43 -19.53 7.03
C HIS A 332 9.34 -18.12 6.40
N ILE A 333 8.51 -17.93 5.38
CA ILE A 333 8.23 -16.61 4.80
C ILE A 333 7.44 -15.73 5.78
N PHE A 334 6.62 -16.35 6.63
CA PHE A 334 5.78 -15.69 7.62
C PHE A 334 6.36 -15.76 9.05
N ASP A 335 7.37 -16.61 9.27
CA ASP A 335 8.08 -16.74 10.55
C ASP A 335 9.21 -15.70 10.61
N ILE A 336 8.81 -14.44 10.57
CA ILE A 336 9.69 -13.28 10.58
C ILE A 336 9.13 -12.22 11.52
N ASP A 337 10.03 -11.48 12.13
CA ASP A 337 9.67 -10.31 12.93
C ASP A 337 9.47 -9.11 12.01
N ASP A 338 8.27 -8.56 11.98
CA ASP A 338 7.94 -7.36 11.17
C ASP A 338 7.24 -6.31 12.05
N ASP A 339 7.33 -5.06 11.64
CA ASP A 339 6.73 -3.93 12.35
C ASP A 339 5.24 -3.83 12.01
N VAL A 340 4.39 -4.00 13.02
CA VAL A 340 2.94 -3.87 12.88
C VAL A 340 2.53 -2.43 13.20
N ALA A 341 2.37 -1.64 12.16
CA ALA A 341 1.80 -0.28 12.22
C ALA A 341 2.52 0.69 13.19
N GLY A 342 3.82 0.49 13.43
CA GLY A 342 4.60 1.34 14.34
C GLY A 342 4.46 1.00 15.83
N ASN A 343 3.80 -0.11 16.16
CA ASN A 343 3.57 -0.56 17.54
C ASN A 343 4.59 -1.58 18.05
N GLY A 344 5.70 -1.74 17.32
CA GLY A 344 6.77 -2.69 17.67
C GLY A 344 6.81 -3.89 16.74
N THR A 345 7.85 -4.70 16.91
CA THR A 345 8.13 -5.87 16.07
C THR A 345 7.34 -7.07 16.56
N VAL A 346 6.58 -7.69 15.67
CA VAL A 346 5.75 -8.88 15.96
C VAL A 346 6.05 -9.98 14.96
N ASN A 347 6.21 -11.20 15.45
CA ASN A 347 6.25 -12.39 14.62
C ASN A 347 4.81 -12.86 14.33
N ALA A 348 4.42 -12.83 13.05
CA ALA A 348 3.04 -13.14 12.63
C ALA A 348 2.58 -14.55 13.04
N ILE A 349 3.43 -15.56 12.85
CA ILE A 349 3.10 -16.95 13.19
C ILE A 349 2.86 -17.10 14.69
N GLN A 350 3.70 -16.49 15.52
CA GLN A 350 3.60 -16.57 16.99
C GLN A 350 2.43 -15.73 17.50
N PHE A 351 2.27 -14.51 16.98
CA PHE A 351 1.22 -13.58 17.41
C PHE A 351 -0.18 -14.15 17.20
N PHE A 352 -0.43 -14.80 16.06
CA PHE A 352 -1.72 -15.41 15.76
C PHE A 352 -1.83 -16.89 16.21
N GLY A 353 -0.82 -17.43 16.89
CA GLY A 353 -0.85 -18.80 17.37
C GLY A 353 -0.96 -19.83 16.24
N LEU A 354 -0.30 -19.59 15.10
CA LEU A 354 -0.31 -20.48 13.93
C LEU A 354 0.89 -21.43 13.88
N GLY A 355 1.67 -21.43 14.94
CA GLY A 355 2.87 -22.24 15.13
C GLY A 355 2.62 -23.69 15.45
#